data_8ea157c6fad9c230f26c51b00a44ad05
#
_entry.id   8ea157c6fad9c230f26c51b00a44ad05
#
_cell.length_a   1.000
_cell.length_b   1.000
_cell.length_c   1.000
_cell.angle_alpha   90.00
_cell.angle_beta   90.00
_cell.angle_gamma   90.00
#
_symmetry.space_group_name_H-M   'P 1'
#
loop_
_entity.id
_entity.type
_entity.pdbx_description
1 polymer ?
#
loop_
_entity_poly.entity_id
_entity_poly.type
_entity_poly.pdbx_seq_one_letter_code
_entity_poly.pdbx_strand_id
1 'polypeptide(L)'
;MKLAVVNNCVPFVAGGAEHLAEALTQKLREYGHEAVLIRIPFRWEPPAKIIESMLACRLLRLPNVDRVVALKFPAYLVPHPEKMLWLLHQFRQAYDLWGTRFQGLPDTPEGRRIRDVIVEADNRFLRQVRKIYTNSQVTSDRLRRFNGIDSEVLLPPLADTSQFFCAGYGDYILYPGRITASKRQLLAVEAMRHVTTDVRLVIAGRHEAPADLAQIEAVIQQHRLARRVQVIPRFISEEEKAALLSRALACAYFPYDEDSYGYVTLEAYYSRKPVITCSDSGGVCMVVKDGVTGHVTPPDPQAVAAAMDRLYLDRTAARRMGEAGLELLWSLQIGWDRVIEALTQ
;
A
#
# COMPACT_ATOMS: atom_id res chain seq x y z
N MET A 1 15.32 7.19 -24.25
CA MET A 1 15.75 5.81 -23.92
C MET A 1 14.59 4.87 -24.09
N LYS A 2 14.89 3.60 -24.39
CA LYS A 2 13.93 2.49 -24.38
C LYS A 2 13.93 1.82 -23.01
N LEU A 3 12.82 1.94 -22.30
CA LEU A 3 12.68 1.48 -20.90
C LEU A 3 11.65 0.36 -20.80
N ALA A 4 11.98 -0.70 -20.06
CA ALA A 4 11.01 -1.71 -19.68
C ALA A 4 10.73 -1.63 -18.17
N VAL A 5 9.51 -1.27 -17.81
CA VAL A 5 9.01 -1.45 -16.44
C VAL A 5 8.58 -2.89 -16.28
N VAL A 6 9.19 -3.62 -15.34
CA VAL A 6 8.92 -5.04 -15.13
C VAL A 6 8.26 -5.25 -13.78
N ASN A 7 7.06 -5.79 -13.80
CA ASN A 7 6.28 -6.10 -12.62
C ASN A 7 5.65 -7.51 -12.74
N ASN A 8 5.43 -8.18 -11.63
CA ASN A 8 4.61 -9.38 -11.64
C ASN A 8 3.12 -9.01 -11.67
N CYS A 9 2.28 -9.91 -12.10
CA CYS A 9 0.84 -9.75 -12.06
C CYS A 9 0.13 -11.06 -11.69
N VAL A 10 -1.03 -10.91 -11.09
CA VAL A 10 -2.03 -11.97 -10.99
C VAL A 10 -3.19 -11.54 -11.88
N PRO A 11 -3.59 -12.34 -12.85
CA PRO A 11 -4.67 -11.98 -13.75
C PRO A 11 -5.94 -11.57 -12.99
N PHE A 12 -6.58 -10.49 -13.42
CA PHE A 12 -7.80 -9.91 -12.83
C PHE A 12 -7.66 -9.36 -11.40
N VAL A 13 -6.43 -9.31 -10.86
CA VAL A 13 -6.14 -8.68 -9.56
C VAL A 13 -5.35 -7.40 -9.81
N ALA A 14 -5.91 -6.27 -9.40
CA ALA A 14 -5.23 -4.98 -9.42
C ALA A 14 -5.10 -4.42 -7.99
N GLY A 15 -3.99 -3.77 -7.73
CA GLY A 15 -3.69 -3.13 -6.45
C GLY A 15 -2.68 -2.00 -6.63
N GLY A 16 -2.19 -1.43 -5.54
CA GLY A 16 -1.28 -0.28 -5.59
C GLY A 16 -0.02 -0.50 -6.44
N ALA A 17 0.53 -1.72 -6.44
CA ALA A 17 1.72 -2.04 -7.23
C ALA A 17 1.44 -2.08 -8.75
N GLU A 18 0.28 -2.58 -9.15
CA GLU A 18 -0.16 -2.63 -10.54
C GLU A 18 -0.43 -1.21 -11.05
N HIS A 19 -1.16 -0.39 -10.26
CA HIS A 19 -1.42 1.02 -10.58
C HIS A 19 -0.12 1.82 -10.66
N LEU A 20 0.83 1.60 -9.76
CA LEU A 20 2.14 2.25 -9.82
C LEU A 20 2.91 1.89 -11.08
N ALA A 21 2.91 0.62 -11.48
CA ALA A 21 3.61 0.16 -12.68
C ALA A 21 3.03 0.78 -13.96
N GLU A 22 1.70 0.91 -14.02
CA GLU A 22 1.00 1.60 -15.11
C GLU A 22 1.33 3.09 -15.13
N ALA A 23 1.18 3.75 -13.98
CA ALA A 23 1.48 5.18 -13.84
C ALA A 23 2.94 5.49 -14.18
N LEU A 24 3.90 4.71 -13.68
CA LEU A 24 5.31 4.87 -14.01
C LEU A 24 5.56 4.75 -15.52
N THR A 25 4.97 3.74 -16.16
CA THR A 25 5.13 3.53 -17.59
C THR A 25 4.57 4.69 -18.40
N GLN A 26 3.41 5.19 -18.01
CA GLN A 26 2.79 6.35 -18.63
C GLN A 26 3.64 7.61 -18.43
N LYS A 27 4.10 7.87 -17.19
CA LYS A 27 4.93 9.04 -16.87
C LYS A 27 6.27 9.01 -17.63
N LEU A 28 6.92 7.87 -17.72
CA LEU A 28 8.13 7.73 -18.54
C LEU A 28 7.88 8.18 -19.99
N ARG A 29 6.72 7.85 -20.57
CA ARG A 29 6.34 8.30 -21.93
C ARG A 29 6.07 9.81 -21.98
N GLU A 30 5.37 10.36 -20.99
CA GLU A 30 5.10 11.80 -20.88
C GLU A 30 6.41 12.62 -20.78
N TYR A 31 7.47 12.03 -20.20
CA TYR A 31 8.81 12.61 -20.11
C TYR A 31 9.71 12.30 -21.32
N GLY A 32 9.13 11.83 -22.43
CA GLY A 32 9.82 11.66 -23.71
C GLY A 32 10.62 10.36 -23.86
N HIS A 33 10.37 9.33 -23.03
CA HIS A 33 11.00 8.02 -23.19
C HIS A 33 10.09 7.04 -23.94
N GLU A 34 10.69 6.08 -24.64
CA GLU A 34 9.97 4.91 -25.14
C GLU A 34 9.84 3.91 -23.98
N ALA A 35 8.66 3.74 -23.43
CA ALA A 35 8.46 2.87 -22.27
C ALA A 35 7.40 1.80 -22.51
N VAL A 36 7.66 0.58 -22.02
CA VAL A 36 6.72 -0.54 -22.05
C VAL A 36 6.58 -1.13 -20.67
N LEU A 37 5.37 -1.64 -20.36
CA LEU A 37 5.11 -2.42 -19.15
C LEU A 37 5.12 -3.90 -19.50
N ILE A 38 6.02 -4.66 -18.86
CA ILE A 38 6.09 -6.10 -18.96
C ILE A 38 5.50 -6.69 -17.69
N ARG A 39 4.38 -7.39 -17.84
CA ARG A 39 3.71 -8.08 -16.75
C ARG A 39 4.04 -9.57 -16.79
N ILE A 40 4.68 -10.07 -15.75
CA ILE A 40 5.06 -11.48 -15.62
C ILE A 40 4.03 -12.18 -14.74
N PRO A 41 3.28 -13.17 -15.21
CA PRO A 41 2.36 -13.93 -14.38
C PRO A 41 3.07 -14.54 -13.17
N PHE A 42 2.50 -14.37 -11.98
CA PHE A 42 3.05 -14.89 -10.74
C PHE A 42 2.04 -15.77 -10.02
N ARG A 43 2.50 -16.94 -9.61
CA ARG A 43 1.71 -17.90 -8.83
C ARG A 43 2.51 -18.28 -7.58
N TRP A 44 1.85 -18.26 -6.44
CA TRP A 44 2.44 -18.66 -5.14
C TRP A 44 1.77 -19.88 -4.54
N GLU A 45 0.72 -20.39 -5.17
CA GLU A 45 0.03 -21.61 -4.79
C GLU A 45 -0.05 -22.58 -5.98
N PRO A 46 0.31 -23.85 -5.76
CA PRO A 46 1.04 -24.34 -4.58
C PRO A 46 2.44 -23.69 -4.46
N PRO A 47 3.09 -23.71 -3.27
CA PRO A 47 4.36 -22.99 -3.02
C PRO A 47 5.49 -23.29 -4.00
N ALA A 48 5.56 -24.51 -4.58
CA ALA A 48 6.54 -24.87 -5.61
C ALA A 48 6.47 -23.95 -6.85
N LYS A 49 5.30 -23.34 -7.15
CA LYS A 49 5.13 -22.41 -8.27
C LYS A 49 5.91 -21.12 -8.12
N ILE A 50 6.31 -20.78 -6.90
CA ILE A 50 7.20 -19.65 -6.64
C ILE A 50 8.53 -19.84 -7.35
N ILE A 51 9.14 -21.02 -7.23
CA ILE A 51 10.44 -21.35 -7.85
C ILE A 51 10.32 -21.33 -9.37
N GLU A 52 9.25 -21.88 -9.93
CA GLU A 52 9.00 -21.81 -11.39
C GLU A 52 8.93 -20.36 -11.88
N SER A 53 8.22 -19.50 -11.14
CA SER A 53 8.11 -18.06 -11.45
C SER A 53 9.45 -17.34 -11.36
N MET A 54 10.29 -17.68 -10.36
CA MET A 54 11.65 -17.15 -10.23
C MET A 54 12.51 -17.55 -11.43
N LEU A 55 12.45 -18.81 -11.86
CA LEU A 55 13.19 -19.32 -13.02
C LEU A 55 12.73 -18.63 -14.31
N ALA A 56 11.41 -18.48 -14.51
CA ALA A 56 10.86 -17.77 -15.66
C ALA A 56 11.42 -16.32 -15.74
N CYS A 57 11.45 -15.60 -14.63
CA CYS A 57 12.07 -14.28 -14.57
C CYS A 57 13.56 -14.32 -14.92
N ARG A 58 14.31 -15.31 -14.42
CA ARG A 58 15.76 -15.44 -14.69
C ARG A 58 16.08 -15.77 -16.14
N LEU A 59 15.19 -16.43 -16.85
CA LEU A 59 15.36 -16.82 -18.24
C LEU A 59 14.96 -15.72 -19.23
N LEU A 60 14.15 -14.75 -18.80
CA LEU A 60 13.74 -13.63 -19.64
C LEU A 60 14.95 -12.79 -20.07
N ARG A 61 15.00 -12.43 -21.37
CA ARG A 61 16.02 -11.53 -21.95
C ARG A 61 15.33 -10.39 -22.66
N LEU A 62 15.85 -9.19 -22.47
CA LEU A 62 15.30 -7.95 -23.03
C LEU A 62 16.42 -7.18 -23.80
N PRO A 63 16.88 -7.71 -24.96
CA PRO A 63 18.06 -7.19 -25.66
C PRO A 63 17.81 -5.81 -26.31
N ASN A 64 16.55 -5.46 -26.58
CA ASN A 64 16.18 -4.21 -27.26
C ASN A 64 15.79 -3.08 -26.31
N VAL A 65 16.21 -3.16 -25.04
CA VAL A 65 15.88 -2.23 -23.98
C VAL A 65 17.15 -1.60 -23.44
N ASP A 66 17.20 -0.28 -23.34
CA ASP A 66 18.36 0.43 -22.80
C ASP A 66 18.45 0.23 -21.27
N ARG A 67 17.28 0.17 -20.59
CA ARG A 67 17.20 0.00 -19.12
C ARG A 67 15.96 -0.74 -18.68
N VAL A 68 16.11 -1.55 -17.64
CA VAL A 68 15.00 -2.22 -16.94
C VAL A 68 14.76 -1.53 -15.61
N VAL A 69 13.50 -1.18 -15.33
CA VAL A 69 13.02 -0.75 -14.00
C VAL A 69 12.16 -1.87 -13.43
N ALA A 70 12.67 -2.57 -12.43
CA ALA A 70 11.94 -3.65 -11.76
C ALA A 70 11.30 -3.15 -10.45
N LEU A 71 10.15 -3.72 -10.05
CA LEU A 71 9.37 -3.20 -8.93
C LEU A 71 9.28 -4.16 -7.73
N LYS A 72 8.92 -5.41 -7.93
CA LYS A 72 8.72 -6.36 -6.82
C LYS A 72 9.11 -7.80 -7.19
N PHE A 73 9.15 -8.66 -6.19
CA PHE A 73 9.40 -10.09 -6.35
C PHE A 73 8.31 -10.77 -7.21
N PRO A 74 8.66 -11.68 -8.12
CA PRO A 74 10.00 -12.10 -8.56
C PRO A 74 10.51 -11.30 -9.76
N ALA A 75 9.79 -10.27 -10.24
CA ALA A 75 10.11 -9.51 -11.45
C ALA A 75 11.51 -8.87 -11.40
N TYR A 76 12.02 -8.50 -10.23
CA TYR A 76 13.37 -7.96 -10.11
C TYR A 76 14.49 -8.99 -10.36
N LEU A 77 14.14 -10.27 -10.46
CA LEU A 77 15.11 -11.30 -10.85
C LEU A 77 15.45 -11.30 -12.34
N VAL A 78 14.66 -10.60 -13.19
CA VAL A 78 14.97 -10.43 -14.63
C VAL A 78 16.38 -9.84 -14.79
N PRO A 79 17.29 -10.50 -15.54
CA PRO A 79 18.64 -10.00 -15.72
C PRO A 79 18.69 -8.89 -16.76
N HIS A 80 19.40 -7.82 -16.42
CA HIS A 80 19.74 -6.74 -17.36
C HIS A 80 20.96 -5.98 -16.84
N PRO A 81 21.93 -5.57 -17.68
CA PRO A 81 23.11 -4.84 -17.23
C PRO A 81 22.75 -3.47 -16.62
N GLU A 82 21.82 -2.76 -17.24
CA GLU A 82 21.32 -1.45 -16.79
C GLU A 82 19.99 -1.62 -16.03
N LYS A 83 19.99 -2.48 -14.99
CA LYS A 83 18.79 -2.66 -14.15
C LYS A 83 18.76 -1.70 -12.98
N MET A 84 17.68 -0.95 -12.87
CA MET A 84 17.28 -0.19 -11.69
C MET A 84 16.20 -0.98 -10.94
N LEU A 85 16.23 -0.94 -9.64
CA LEU A 85 15.18 -1.53 -8.81
C LEU A 85 14.48 -0.42 -8.01
N TRP A 86 13.19 -0.27 -8.21
CA TRP A 86 12.34 0.49 -7.31
C TRP A 86 11.53 -0.48 -6.49
N LEU A 87 12.15 -0.98 -5.41
CA LEU A 87 11.62 -2.06 -4.58
C LEU A 87 10.40 -1.59 -3.80
N LEU A 88 9.25 -2.17 -4.12
CA LEU A 88 8.01 -1.94 -3.37
C LEU A 88 7.98 -2.81 -2.11
N HIS A 89 8.32 -4.06 -2.25
CA HIS A 89 8.56 -5.02 -1.16
C HIS A 89 9.25 -6.27 -1.69
N GLN A 90 9.94 -6.97 -0.81
CA GLN A 90 10.42 -8.33 -1.03
C GLN A 90 9.23 -9.31 -1.02
N PHE A 91 9.48 -10.60 -1.17
CA PHE A 91 8.43 -11.60 -0.92
C PHE A 91 8.23 -11.73 0.59
N ARG A 92 7.37 -10.91 1.17
CA ARG A 92 7.16 -10.73 2.62
C ARG A 92 6.97 -12.04 3.39
N GLN A 93 6.39 -13.06 2.75
CA GLN A 93 6.19 -14.38 3.30
C GLN A 93 7.50 -15.13 3.63
N ALA A 94 8.60 -14.76 2.96
CA ALA A 94 9.93 -15.29 3.26
C ALA A 94 10.68 -14.48 4.33
N TYR A 95 10.21 -13.27 4.69
CA TYR A 95 10.91 -12.32 5.54
C TYR A 95 10.09 -11.89 6.75
N ASP A 96 9.52 -10.69 6.72
CA ASP A 96 8.86 -10.04 7.85
C ASP A 96 7.54 -10.68 8.26
N LEU A 97 6.85 -11.37 7.37
CA LEU A 97 5.63 -12.12 7.70
C LEU A 97 5.89 -13.57 8.13
N TRP A 98 7.12 -14.08 7.96
CA TRP A 98 7.47 -15.42 8.42
C TRP A 98 7.39 -15.53 9.94
N GLY A 99 6.69 -16.54 10.44
CA GLY A 99 6.45 -16.74 11.87
C GLY A 99 5.35 -15.86 12.48
N THR A 100 4.66 -15.05 11.66
CA THR A 100 3.52 -14.25 12.11
C THR A 100 2.17 -14.93 11.80
N ARG A 101 1.09 -14.40 12.37
CA ARG A 101 -0.28 -14.84 12.04
C ARG A 101 -0.69 -14.61 10.57
N PHE A 102 0.08 -13.83 9.83
CA PHE A 102 -0.14 -13.53 8.40
C PHE A 102 0.81 -14.32 7.49
N GLN A 103 1.49 -15.34 8.03
CA GLN A 103 2.33 -16.21 7.24
C GLN A 103 1.50 -17.01 6.23
N GLY A 104 1.79 -16.86 4.93
CA GLY A 104 1.15 -17.63 3.86
C GLY A 104 2.02 -18.77 3.32
N LEU A 105 3.37 -18.67 3.47
CA LEU A 105 4.26 -19.78 3.13
C LEU A 105 4.28 -20.78 4.31
N PRO A 106 3.90 -22.05 4.10
CA PRO A 106 3.74 -23.00 5.22
C PRO A 106 5.09 -23.31 5.90
N ASP A 107 5.07 -23.42 7.23
CA ASP A 107 6.25 -23.81 8.02
C ASP A 107 6.44 -25.34 8.00
N THR A 108 6.68 -25.87 6.82
CA THR A 108 7.01 -27.27 6.54
C THR A 108 8.45 -27.36 6.01
N PRO A 109 9.07 -28.55 5.95
CA PRO A 109 10.39 -28.70 5.32
C PRO A 109 10.44 -28.13 3.90
N GLU A 110 9.39 -28.32 3.09
CA GLU A 110 9.29 -27.75 1.75
C GLU A 110 9.18 -26.21 1.80
N GLY A 111 8.31 -25.66 2.62
CA GLY A 111 8.16 -24.20 2.76
C GLY A 111 9.43 -23.51 3.23
N ARG A 112 10.16 -24.10 4.19
CA ARG A 112 11.48 -23.62 4.62
C ARG A 112 12.49 -23.65 3.48
N ARG A 113 12.56 -24.75 2.72
CA ARG A 113 13.44 -24.84 1.56
C ARG A 113 13.13 -23.76 0.51
N ILE A 114 11.86 -23.53 0.21
CA ILE A 114 11.45 -22.47 -0.73
C ILE A 114 11.88 -21.10 -0.20
N ARG A 115 11.67 -20.84 1.10
CA ARG A 115 12.14 -19.62 1.75
C ARG A 115 13.64 -19.42 1.59
N ASP A 116 14.44 -20.45 1.84
CA ASP A 116 15.90 -20.38 1.76
C ASP A 116 16.34 -20.09 0.30
N VAL A 117 15.71 -20.71 -0.69
CA VAL A 117 15.96 -20.42 -2.12
C VAL A 117 15.62 -18.96 -2.47
N ILE A 118 14.54 -18.41 -1.94
CA ILE A 118 14.18 -17.01 -2.15
C ILE A 118 15.24 -16.08 -1.55
N VAL A 119 15.61 -16.31 -0.28
CA VAL A 119 16.61 -15.51 0.42
C VAL A 119 17.97 -15.57 -0.27
N GLU A 120 18.39 -16.75 -0.69
CA GLU A 120 19.66 -16.92 -1.43
C GLU A 120 19.62 -16.20 -2.79
N ALA A 121 18.53 -16.32 -3.53
CA ALA A 121 18.37 -15.61 -4.80
C ALA A 121 18.39 -14.10 -4.62
N ASP A 122 17.69 -13.57 -3.61
CA ASP A 122 17.68 -12.15 -3.31
C ASP A 122 19.07 -11.67 -2.93
N ASN A 123 19.76 -12.35 -2.02
CA ASN A 123 21.14 -12.01 -1.60
C ASN A 123 22.12 -11.98 -2.77
N ARG A 124 21.93 -12.86 -3.76
CA ARG A 124 22.78 -12.94 -4.93
C ARG A 124 22.43 -11.90 -5.99
N PHE A 125 21.15 -11.75 -6.33
CA PHE A 125 20.74 -11.00 -7.52
C PHE A 125 20.43 -9.53 -7.25
N LEU A 126 20.05 -9.14 -6.02
CA LEU A 126 19.89 -7.75 -5.66
C LEU A 126 21.20 -6.99 -5.66
N ARG A 127 22.33 -7.63 -5.33
CA ARG A 127 23.67 -7.03 -5.42
C ARG A 127 24.15 -6.77 -6.86
N GLN A 128 23.48 -7.30 -7.88
CA GLN A 128 23.78 -7.09 -9.29
C GLN A 128 22.98 -5.93 -9.90
N VAL A 129 22.12 -5.28 -9.12
CA VAL A 129 21.34 -4.14 -9.55
C VAL A 129 22.22 -2.89 -9.54
N ARG A 130 22.13 -2.07 -10.59
CA ARG A 130 22.93 -0.83 -10.69
C ARG A 130 22.62 0.13 -9.54
N LYS A 131 21.36 0.33 -9.22
CA LYS A 131 20.89 1.14 -8.09
C LYS A 131 19.56 0.63 -7.56
N ILE A 132 19.40 0.68 -6.24
CA ILE A 132 18.20 0.27 -5.56
C ILE A 132 17.56 1.47 -4.88
N TYR A 133 16.32 1.72 -5.25
CA TYR A 133 15.41 2.58 -4.55
C TYR A 133 14.35 1.75 -3.82
N THR A 134 13.85 2.25 -2.71
CA THR A 134 12.74 1.67 -1.95
C THR A 134 11.59 2.66 -1.83
N ASN A 135 10.36 2.15 -1.84
CA ASN A 135 9.17 2.98 -1.75
C ASN A 135 8.96 3.63 -0.38
N SER A 136 9.78 3.28 0.62
CA SER A 136 9.67 3.80 1.98
C SER A 136 10.92 3.50 2.79
N GLN A 137 11.06 4.17 3.93
CA GLN A 137 12.10 3.85 4.92
C GLN A 137 11.90 2.45 5.51
N VAL A 138 10.65 2.02 5.72
CA VAL A 138 10.34 0.66 6.23
C VAL A 138 10.89 -0.42 5.28
N THR A 139 10.67 -0.26 3.98
CA THR A 139 11.21 -1.20 2.98
C THR A 139 12.74 -1.15 2.93
N SER A 140 13.36 0.04 3.07
CA SER A 140 14.81 0.20 3.16
C SER A 140 15.39 -0.51 4.37
N ASP A 141 14.77 -0.33 5.54
CA ASP A 141 15.22 -0.96 6.79
C ASP A 141 15.07 -2.48 6.74
N ARG A 142 14.01 -3.00 6.12
CA ARG A 142 13.85 -4.45 5.89
C ARG A 142 14.92 -4.99 4.95
N LEU A 143 15.21 -4.31 3.85
CA LEU A 143 16.24 -4.72 2.90
C LEU A 143 17.63 -4.76 3.58
N ARG A 144 17.95 -3.74 4.38
CA ARG A 144 19.18 -3.70 5.19
C ARG A 144 19.20 -4.82 6.22
N ARG A 145 18.10 -5.00 6.97
CA ARG A 145 18.01 -6.01 8.04
C ARG A 145 18.16 -7.43 7.52
N PHE A 146 17.50 -7.76 6.42
CA PHE A 146 17.41 -9.14 5.94
C PHE A 146 18.49 -9.52 4.94
N ASN A 147 18.97 -8.56 4.14
CA ASN A 147 19.92 -8.82 3.05
C ASN A 147 21.23 -8.05 3.18
N GLY A 148 21.36 -7.15 4.16
CA GLY A 148 22.56 -6.31 4.31
C GLY A 148 22.80 -5.42 3.10
N ILE A 149 21.74 -4.90 2.48
CA ILE A 149 21.80 -4.06 1.28
C ILE A 149 21.19 -2.69 1.59
N ASP A 150 21.96 -1.63 1.29
CA ASP A 150 21.51 -0.25 1.40
C ASP A 150 20.68 0.17 0.18
N SER A 151 19.79 1.12 0.38
CA SER A 151 18.95 1.70 -0.67
C SER A 151 18.64 3.17 -0.40
N GLU A 152 18.27 3.91 -1.43
CA GLU A 152 17.72 5.25 -1.30
C GLU A 152 16.19 5.20 -1.28
N VAL A 153 15.59 6.03 -0.43
CA VAL A 153 14.11 6.12 -0.39
C VAL A 153 13.61 7.00 -1.52
N LEU A 154 12.73 6.44 -2.35
CA LEU A 154 12.05 7.12 -3.43
C LEU A 154 10.55 6.91 -3.26
N LEU A 155 9.87 7.94 -2.76
CA LEU A 155 8.46 7.87 -2.37
C LEU A 155 7.55 7.84 -3.61
N PRO A 156 6.58 6.88 -3.73
CA PRO A 156 5.72 6.76 -4.90
C PRO A 156 4.59 7.79 -4.90
N PRO A 157 4.51 8.68 -5.93
CA PRO A 157 3.42 9.63 -6.05
C PRO A 157 2.10 8.97 -6.45
N LEU A 158 0.98 9.66 -6.27
CA LEU A 158 -0.27 9.32 -6.95
C LEU A 158 -0.12 9.52 -8.47
N ALA A 159 -0.85 8.74 -9.25
CA ALA A 159 -0.87 8.87 -10.71
C ALA A 159 -1.42 10.24 -11.13
N ASP A 160 -2.51 10.65 -10.50
CA ASP A 160 -3.18 11.94 -10.66
C ASP A 160 -3.70 12.44 -9.31
N THR A 161 -3.41 13.67 -8.97
CA THR A 161 -3.88 14.32 -7.74
C THR A 161 -5.04 15.27 -7.98
N SER A 162 -5.34 15.63 -9.23
CA SER A 162 -6.30 16.68 -9.60
C SER A 162 -7.74 16.35 -9.22
N GLN A 163 -8.06 15.06 -9.07
CA GLN A 163 -9.41 14.59 -8.71
C GLN A 163 -9.72 14.69 -7.22
N PHE A 164 -8.69 14.88 -6.36
CA PHE A 164 -8.87 14.95 -4.92
C PHE A 164 -9.06 16.39 -4.45
N PHE A 165 -10.15 16.65 -3.74
CA PHE A 165 -10.51 17.97 -3.24
C PHE A 165 -11.31 17.86 -1.94
N CYS A 166 -11.45 18.97 -1.21
CA CYS A 166 -12.27 19.04 -0.02
C CYS A 166 -13.58 19.79 -0.29
N ALA A 167 -14.72 19.09 -0.22
CA ALA A 167 -16.05 19.69 -0.32
C ALA A 167 -16.68 20.00 1.05
N GLY A 168 -15.98 19.70 2.15
CA GLY A 168 -16.45 19.91 3.52
C GLY A 168 -16.11 18.75 4.45
N TYR A 169 -16.54 18.84 5.70
CA TYR A 169 -16.32 17.83 6.73
C TYR A 169 -17.69 17.34 7.21
N GLY A 170 -18.08 16.17 6.71
CA GLY A 170 -19.36 15.53 7.01
C GLY A 170 -19.34 14.81 8.37
N ASP A 171 -20.23 13.85 8.52
CA ASP A 171 -20.47 13.10 9.76
C ASP A 171 -19.99 11.65 9.69
N TYR A 172 -19.16 11.31 8.71
CA TYR A 172 -18.64 9.95 8.56
C TYR A 172 -17.13 9.90 8.36
N ILE A 173 -16.56 8.81 8.81
CA ILE A 173 -15.18 8.41 8.55
C ILE A 173 -15.21 7.40 7.40
N LEU A 174 -14.40 7.62 6.36
CA LEU A 174 -14.28 6.71 5.24
C LEU A 174 -13.13 5.73 5.47
N TYR A 175 -13.36 4.45 5.22
CA TYR A 175 -12.33 3.43 5.13
C TYR A 175 -12.32 2.81 3.73
N PRO A 176 -11.59 3.39 2.76
CA PRO A 176 -11.53 2.87 1.40
C PRO A 176 -10.47 1.79 1.26
N GLY A 177 -10.65 0.92 0.27
CA GLY A 177 -9.68 -0.11 -0.11
C GLY A 177 -10.21 -1.53 0.04
N ARG A 178 -9.43 -2.51 -0.46
CA ARG A 178 -9.82 -3.92 -0.38
C ARG A 178 -10.08 -4.35 1.06
N ILE A 179 -11.19 -5.04 1.28
CA ILE A 179 -11.54 -5.60 2.59
C ILE A 179 -10.75 -6.88 2.76
N THR A 180 -9.83 -6.88 3.72
CA THR A 180 -8.95 -8.02 4.02
C THR A 180 -8.58 -8.04 5.50
N ALA A 181 -8.22 -9.21 6.02
CA ALA A 181 -7.76 -9.37 7.40
C ALA A 181 -6.55 -8.46 7.72
N SER A 182 -5.62 -8.28 6.78
CA SER A 182 -4.43 -7.45 6.98
C SER A 182 -4.70 -5.94 6.95
N LYS A 183 -5.78 -5.50 6.29
CA LYS A 183 -6.21 -4.09 6.30
C LYS A 183 -7.09 -3.75 7.50
N ARG A 184 -7.59 -4.74 8.21
CA ARG A 184 -8.27 -4.62 9.51
C ARG A 184 -9.51 -3.70 9.54
N GLN A 185 -10.34 -3.71 8.48
CA GLN A 185 -11.62 -2.99 8.51
C GLN A 185 -12.51 -3.49 9.65
N LEU A 186 -12.39 -4.77 10.03
CA LEU A 186 -13.09 -5.34 11.17
C LEU A 186 -12.79 -4.56 12.47
N LEU A 187 -11.55 -4.14 12.70
CA LEU A 187 -11.17 -3.32 13.86
C LEU A 187 -11.95 -1.99 13.89
N ALA A 188 -12.14 -1.36 12.72
CA ALA A 188 -12.94 -0.13 12.62
C ALA A 188 -14.42 -0.37 12.99
N VAL A 189 -14.98 -1.51 12.56
CA VAL A 189 -16.37 -1.89 12.90
C VAL A 189 -16.51 -2.21 14.38
N GLU A 190 -15.56 -2.93 14.96
CA GLU A 190 -15.52 -3.19 16.41
C GLU A 190 -15.41 -1.90 17.21
N ALA A 191 -14.65 -0.93 16.74
CA ALA A 191 -14.55 0.39 17.36
C ALA A 191 -15.91 1.11 17.43
N MET A 192 -16.77 0.96 16.42
CA MET A 192 -18.09 1.60 16.40
C MET A 192 -19.01 1.18 17.56
N ARG A 193 -18.70 0.09 18.26
CA ARG A 193 -19.39 -0.34 19.50
C ARG A 193 -19.11 0.61 20.69
N HIS A 194 -17.98 1.29 20.65
CA HIS A 194 -17.48 2.14 21.72
C HIS A 194 -17.60 3.63 21.40
N VAL A 195 -17.93 3.97 20.17
CA VAL A 195 -18.16 5.36 19.74
C VAL A 195 -19.39 5.94 20.45
N THR A 196 -19.22 7.12 21.04
CA THR A 196 -20.23 7.82 21.85
C THR A 196 -20.94 8.95 21.10
N THR A 197 -20.35 9.43 20.00
CA THR A 197 -20.93 10.48 19.14
C THR A 197 -21.79 9.89 18.00
N ASP A 198 -22.38 10.74 17.17
CA ASP A 198 -23.14 10.33 15.99
C ASP A 198 -22.28 10.09 14.74
N VAL A 199 -20.95 10.00 14.88
CA VAL A 199 -20.07 9.71 13.75
C VAL A 199 -20.42 8.36 13.15
N ARG A 200 -20.42 8.30 11.82
CA ARG A 200 -20.69 7.10 11.04
C ARG A 200 -19.40 6.55 10.44
N LEU A 201 -19.41 5.28 10.07
CA LEU A 201 -18.32 4.62 9.36
C LEU A 201 -18.82 4.16 7.98
N VAL A 202 -18.08 4.49 6.93
CA VAL A 202 -18.30 4.01 5.57
C VAL A 202 -17.09 3.18 5.15
N ILE A 203 -17.28 1.89 4.90
CA ILE A 203 -16.25 0.98 4.37
C ILE A 203 -16.56 0.77 2.89
N ALA A 204 -15.59 1.06 2.01
CA ALA A 204 -15.80 0.98 0.57
C ALA A 204 -14.66 0.25 -0.13
N GLY A 205 -14.97 -0.89 -0.76
CA GLY A 205 -14.03 -1.70 -1.52
C GLY A 205 -14.42 -3.16 -1.61
N ARG A 206 -13.90 -3.84 -2.63
CA ARG A 206 -14.12 -5.26 -2.84
C ARG A 206 -13.45 -6.09 -1.73
N HIS A 207 -14.12 -7.12 -1.23
CA HIS A 207 -13.50 -8.10 -0.32
C HIS A 207 -12.57 -9.05 -1.08
N GLU A 208 -11.51 -9.49 -0.43
CA GLU A 208 -10.58 -10.48 -0.99
C GLU A 208 -11.12 -11.90 -0.81
N ALA A 209 -11.55 -12.23 0.41
CA ALA A 209 -12.24 -13.48 0.70
C ALA A 209 -13.67 -13.22 1.20
N PRO A 210 -14.65 -14.09 0.87
CA PRO A 210 -16.01 -13.96 1.41
C PRO A 210 -16.06 -13.93 2.95
N ALA A 211 -15.14 -14.63 3.61
CA ALA A 211 -15.04 -14.66 5.07
C ALA A 211 -14.71 -13.29 5.68
N ASP A 212 -13.93 -12.45 5.00
CA ASP A 212 -13.59 -11.11 5.49
C ASP A 212 -14.83 -10.21 5.59
N LEU A 213 -15.70 -10.27 4.57
CA LEU A 213 -16.97 -9.55 4.58
C LEU A 213 -17.94 -10.11 5.61
N ALA A 214 -18.08 -11.44 5.66
CA ALA A 214 -19.00 -12.10 6.57
C ALA A 214 -18.70 -11.79 8.06
N GLN A 215 -17.42 -11.67 8.44
CA GLN A 215 -17.04 -11.27 9.79
C GLN A 215 -17.49 -9.84 10.11
N ILE A 216 -17.32 -8.91 9.18
CA ILE A 216 -17.77 -7.51 9.32
C ILE A 216 -19.29 -7.47 9.50
N GLU A 217 -20.04 -8.15 8.62
CA GLU A 217 -21.49 -8.20 8.68
C GLU A 217 -22.01 -8.85 9.97
N ALA A 218 -21.37 -9.90 10.45
CA ALA A 218 -21.72 -10.54 11.71
C ALA A 218 -21.60 -9.57 12.91
N VAL A 219 -20.51 -8.78 12.98
CA VAL A 219 -20.34 -7.79 14.05
C VAL A 219 -21.38 -6.67 13.93
N ILE A 220 -21.66 -6.20 12.71
CA ILE A 220 -22.71 -5.19 12.47
C ILE A 220 -24.08 -5.67 12.97
N GLN A 221 -24.46 -6.90 12.66
CA GLN A 221 -25.73 -7.49 13.10
C GLN A 221 -25.77 -7.73 14.62
N GLN A 222 -24.74 -8.36 15.17
CA GLN A 222 -24.64 -8.70 16.59
C GLN A 222 -24.77 -7.46 17.48
N HIS A 223 -24.18 -6.33 17.06
CA HIS A 223 -24.14 -5.09 17.84
C HIS A 223 -25.11 -4.01 17.33
N ARG A 224 -26.03 -4.36 16.40
CA ARG A 224 -27.04 -3.45 15.85
C ARG A 224 -26.48 -2.15 15.26
N LEU A 225 -25.34 -2.24 14.58
CA LEU A 225 -24.62 -1.09 14.03
C LEU A 225 -25.07 -0.64 12.64
N ALA A 226 -26.12 -1.26 12.06
CA ALA A 226 -26.55 -1.01 10.68
C ALA A 226 -26.90 0.45 10.36
N ARG A 227 -27.30 1.25 11.36
CA ARG A 227 -27.56 2.70 11.17
C ARG A 227 -26.30 3.56 11.16
N ARG A 228 -25.19 3.03 11.67
CA ARG A 228 -23.94 3.76 11.89
C ARG A 228 -22.78 3.27 11.03
N VAL A 229 -22.88 2.06 10.48
CA VAL A 229 -21.87 1.44 9.62
C VAL A 229 -22.50 1.10 8.28
N GLN A 230 -21.96 1.69 7.23
CA GLN A 230 -22.31 1.37 5.84
C GLN A 230 -21.15 0.62 5.20
N VAL A 231 -21.44 -0.52 4.56
CA VAL A 231 -20.46 -1.27 3.78
C VAL A 231 -20.85 -1.22 2.30
N ILE A 232 -19.89 -0.88 1.45
CA ILE A 232 -19.98 -0.87 -0.02
C ILE A 232 -19.03 -1.97 -0.53
N PRO A 233 -19.44 -3.26 -0.54
CA PRO A 233 -18.52 -4.39 -0.75
C PRO A 233 -18.26 -4.68 -2.24
N ARG A 234 -17.96 -3.64 -3.01
CA ARG A 234 -17.68 -3.72 -4.46
C ARG A 234 -16.49 -2.84 -4.82
N PHE A 235 -16.00 -2.99 -6.02
CA PHE A 235 -15.07 -2.02 -6.58
C PHE A 235 -15.74 -0.65 -6.66
N ILE A 236 -15.02 0.38 -6.22
CA ILE A 236 -15.37 1.79 -6.38
C ILE A 236 -14.35 2.44 -7.33
N SER A 237 -14.81 3.28 -8.23
CA SER A 237 -13.91 4.01 -9.13
C SER A 237 -13.10 5.06 -8.37
N GLU A 238 -12.05 5.58 -8.98
CA GLU A 238 -11.24 6.66 -8.39
C GLU A 238 -12.10 7.92 -8.16
N GLU A 239 -13.01 8.23 -9.10
CA GLU A 239 -13.93 9.35 -8.98
C GLU A 239 -14.92 9.15 -7.83
N GLU A 240 -15.46 7.94 -7.67
CA GLU A 240 -16.36 7.61 -6.55
C GLU A 240 -15.61 7.70 -5.23
N LYS A 241 -14.37 7.22 -5.16
CA LYS A 241 -13.52 7.32 -3.98
C LYS A 241 -13.21 8.79 -3.64
N ALA A 242 -12.84 9.60 -4.63
CA ALA A 242 -12.60 11.03 -4.45
C ALA A 242 -13.84 11.77 -3.96
N ALA A 243 -15.02 11.45 -4.51
CA ALA A 243 -16.29 12.02 -4.07
C ALA A 243 -16.60 11.66 -2.61
N LEU A 244 -16.38 10.41 -2.20
CA LEU A 244 -16.56 9.97 -0.81
C LEU A 244 -15.54 10.66 0.11
N LEU A 245 -14.27 10.72 -0.27
CA LEU A 245 -13.23 11.41 0.51
C LEU A 245 -13.55 12.90 0.65
N SER A 246 -14.00 13.56 -0.42
CA SER A 246 -14.21 15.01 -0.42
C SER A 246 -15.15 15.50 0.70
N ARG A 247 -16.09 14.66 1.12
CA ARG A 247 -17.11 14.96 2.14
C ARG A 247 -16.90 14.23 3.47
N ALA A 248 -15.92 13.32 3.56
CA ALA A 248 -15.64 12.62 4.79
C ALA A 248 -15.17 13.58 5.90
N LEU A 249 -15.40 13.22 7.16
CA LEU A 249 -14.78 13.87 8.32
C LEU A 249 -13.29 13.55 8.38
N ALA A 250 -12.96 12.27 8.18
CA ALA A 250 -11.62 11.73 8.24
C ALA A 250 -11.53 10.46 7.37
N CYS A 251 -10.32 9.98 7.14
CA CYS A 251 -10.04 8.68 6.57
C CYS A 251 -9.50 7.73 7.65
N ALA A 252 -9.96 6.48 7.67
CA ALA A 252 -9.39 5.42 8.48
C ALA A 252 -8.55 4.50 7.61
N TYR A 253 -7.35 4.13 8.09
CA TYR A 253 -6.48 3.20 7.39
C TYR A 253 -5.57 2.48 8.40
N PHE A 254 -5.89 1.22 8.74
CA PHE A 254 -5.27 0.43 9.81
C PHE A 254 -4.53 -0.81 9.31
N PRO A 255 -3.74 -0.79 8.22
CA PRO A 255 -3.08 -1.99 7.75
C PRO A 255 -2.12 -2.51 8.82
N TYR A 256 -1.87 -3.82 8.82
CA TYR A 256 -0.83 -4.40 9.66
C TYR A 256 0.53 -4.27 8.95
N ASP A 257 1.44 -3.56 9.59
CA ASP A 257 2.86 -3.44 9.18
C ASP A 257 3.05 -3.18 7.66
N GLU A 258 2.35 -2.15 7.14
CA GLU A 258 2.39 -1.81 5.71
C GLU A 258 3.80 -1.38 5.26
N ASP A 259 4.16 -1.71 4.04
CA ASP A 259 5.47 -1.39 3.47
C ASP A 259 5.68 0.12 3.28
N SER A 260 4.64 0.83 2.84
CA SER A 260 4.68 2.28 2.62
C SER A 260 3.51 2.98 3.30
N TYR A 261 3.39 4.28 3.09
CA TYR A 261 2.29 5.08 3.66
C TYR A 261 0.89 4.73 3.12
N GLY A 262 0.80 3.91 2.06
CA GLY A 262 -0.46 3.59 1.39
C GLY A 262 -1.05 4.77 0.61
N TYR A 263 -1.51 4.54 -0.62
CA TYR A 263 -2.12 5.58 -1.45
C TYR A 263 -3.34 6.22 -0.79
N VAL A 264 -4.10 5.45 -0.03
CA VAL A 264 -5.26 5.93 0.76
C VAL A 264 -4.89 7.12 1.65
N THR A 265 -3.70 7.12 2.26
CA THR A 265 -3.24 8.24 3.11
C THR A 265 -2.95 9.49 2.29
N LEU A 266 -2.30 9.32 1.12
CA LEU A 266 -2.05 10.44 0.20
C LEU A 266 -3.38 11.03 -0.31
N GLU A 267 -4.29 10.17 -0.77
CA GLU A 267 -5.61 10.55 -1.27
C GLU A 267 -6.42 11.33 -0.22
N ALA A 268 -6.35 10.87 1.05
CA ALA A 268 -6.96 11.58 2.16
C ALA A 268 -6.35 12.97 2.36
N TYR A 269 -5.03 13.11 2.33
CA TYR A 269 -4.36 14.40 2.52
C TYR A 269 -4.57 15.35 1.34
N TYR A 270 -4.58 14.87 0.09
CA TYR A 270 -4.98 15.69 -1.06
C TYR A 270 -6.45 16.13 -0.96
N SER A 271 -7.30 15.36 -0.29
CA SER A 271 -8.68 15.75 0.06
C SER A 271 -8.75 16.56 1.37
N ARG A 272 -7.63 16.95 1.96
CA ARG A 272 -7.52 17.66 3.25
C ARG A 272 -8.24 16.95 4.40
N LYS A 273 -8.17 15.61 4.42
CA LYS A 273 -8.77 14.80 5.49
C LYS A 273 -7.70 14.27 6.42
N PRO A 274 -7.89 14.41 7.74
CA PRO A 274 -7.02 13.74 8.70
C PRO A 274 -7.14 12.24 8.57
N VAL A 275 -6.07 11.52 8.95
CA VAL A 275 -6.05 10.06 8.90
C VAL A 275 -5.98 9.48 10.31
N ILE A 276 -6.83 8.49 10.60
CA ILE A 276 -6.68 7.66 11.78
C ILE A 276 -5.95 6.39 11.35
N THR A 277 -4.89 6.03 12.08
CA THR A 277 -4.14 4.80 11.86
C THR A 277 -3.75 4.14 13.19
N CYS A 278 -3.17 2.95 13.11
CA CYS A 278 -2.67 2.26 14.30
C CYS A 278 -1.15 2.32 14.40
N SER A 279 -0.62 2.25 15.60
CA SER A 279 0.83 2.32 15.88
C SER A 279 1.64 1.20 15.23
N ASP A 280 1.00 0.10 14.87
CA ASP A 280 1.59 -1.04 14.17
C ASP A 280 1.27 -1.06 12.65
N SER A 281 0.85 0.07 12.09
CA SER A 281 0.52 0.18 10.66
C SER A 281 1.74 0.41 9.75
N GLY A 282 2.96 0.25 10.28
CA GLY A 282 4.20 0.31 9.49
C GLY A 282 4.41 1.66 8.81
N GLY A 283 4.62 1.65 7.50
CA GLY A 283 4.93 2.85 6.72
C GLY A 283 3.87 3.95 6.75
N VAL A 284 2.63 3.66 7.13
CA VAL A 284 1.57 4.66 7.30
C VAL A 284 1.97 5.68 8.38
N CYS A 285 2.64 5.22 9.45
CA CYS A 285 3.12 6.08 10.54
C CYS A 285 4.26 7.03 10.10
N MET A 286 4.81 6.87 8.90
CA MET A 286 5.77 7.83 8.35
C MET A 286 5.14 9.20 8.08
N VAL A 287 3.88 9.22 7.67
CA VAL A 287 3.16 10.45 7.28
C VAL A 287 2.01 10.79 8.23
N VAL A 288 1.42 9.81 8.92
CA VAL A 288 0.42 10.09 9.95
C VAL A 288 1.14 10.39 11.26
N LYS A 289 1.06 11.66 11.70
CA LYS A 289 1.66 12.16 12.95
C LYS A 289 0.55 12.46 13.94
N ASP A 290 0.60 11.79 15.10
CA ASP A 290 -0.44 11.91 16.12
C ASP A 290 -0.64 13.36 16.58
N GLY A 291 -1.88 13.81 16.60
CA GLY A 291 -2.26 15.19 16.95
C GLY A 291 -1.88 16.25 15.91
N VAL A 292 -1.16 15.91 14.83
CA VAL A 292 -0.67 16.85 13.81
C VAL A 292 -1.36 16.65 12.46
N THR A 293 -1.26 15.45 11.87
CA THR A 293 -1.87 15.14 10.57
C THR A 293 -3.01 14.12 10.68
N GLY A 294 -3.30 13.68 11.91
CA GLY A 294 -4.33 12.70 12.21
C GLY A 294 -4.12 12.10 13.60
N HIS A 295 -4.59 10.88 13.80
CA HIS A 295 -4.39 10.15 15.04
C HIS A 295 -3.71 8.80 14.82
N VAL A 296 -2.74 8.48 15.69
CA VAL A 296 -2.08 7.18 15.77
C VAL A 296 -2.50 6.52 17.07
N THR A 297 -3.26 5.43 17.00
CA THR A 297 -3.80 4.72 18.15
C THR A 297 -3.15 3.36 18.34
N PRO A 298 -3.16 2.76 19.53
CA PRO A 298 -3.01 1.32 19.66
C PRO A 298 -4.02 0.59 18.76
N PRO A 299 -3.74 -0.64 18.27
CA PRO A 299 -4.70 -1.43 17.49
C PRO A 299 -5.79 -2.04 18.39
N ASP A 300 -6.51 -1.16 19.08
CA ASP A 300 -7.54 -1.45 20.07
C ASP A 300 -8.84 -0.73 19.71
N PRO A 301 -10.01 -1.42 19.72
CA PRO A 301 -11.29 -0.82 19.36
C PRO A 301 -11.67 0.43 20.17
N GLN A 302 -11.37 0.46 21.48
CA GLN A 302 -11.70 1.61 22.33
C GLN A 302 -10.82 2.81 21.99
N ALA A 303 -9.53 2.60 21.77
CA ALA A 303 -8.60 3.66 21.38
C ALA A 303 -8.96 4.26 20.02
N VAL A 304 -9.33 3.42 19.05
CA VAL A 304 -9.80 3.85 17.72
C VAL A 304 -11.10 4.63 17.84
N ALA A 305 -12.07 4.16 18.64
CA ALA A 305 -13.33 4.86 18.88
C ALA A 305 -13.10 6.25 19.48
N ALA A 306 -12.23 6.36 20.48
CA ALA A 306 -11.89 7.63 21.10
C ALA A 306 -11.27 8.65 20.10
N ALA A 307 -10.47 8.15 19.13
CA ALA A 307 -9.95 9.01 18.05
C ALA A 307 -11.06 9.47 17.09
N MET A 308 -12.01 8.56 16.75
CA MET A 308 -13.17 8.90 15.93
C MET A 308 -14.04 9.98 16.61
N ASP A 309 -14.33 9.81 17.90
CA ASP A 309 -15.11 10.76 18.69
C ASP A 309 -14.43 12.13 18.81
N ARG A 310 -13.10 12.16 19.03
CA ARG A 310 -12.34 13.41 19.09
C ARG A 310 -12.47 14.23 17.82
N LEU A 311 -12.30 13.59 16.64
CA LEU A 311 -12.43 14.29 15.36
C LEU A 311 -13.87 14.77 15.11
N TYR A 312 -14.87 14.02 15.56
CA TYR A 312 -16.27 14.40 15.42
C TYR A 312 -16.64 15.60 16.30
N LEU A 313 -16.15 15.63 17.54
CA LEU A 313 -16.41 16.70 18.51
C LEU A 313 -15.63 17.98 18.19
N ASP A 314 -14.41 17.86 17.65
CA ASP A 314 -13.60 19.01 17.24
C ASP A 314 -13.30 19.00 15.75
N ARG A 315 -14.27 19.45 14.95
CA ARG A 315 -14.15 19.56 13.49
C ARG A 315 -13.11 20.59 13.05
N THR A 316 -12.81 21.57 13.90
CA THR A 316 -11.76 22.56 13.65
C THR A 316 -10.38 21.89 13.73
N ALA A 317 -10.15 21.04 14.73
CA ALA A 317 -8.93 20.24 14.80
C ALA A 317 -8.84 19.26 13.63
N ALA A 318 -9.95 18.58 13.25
CA ALA A 318 -9.98 17.70 12.09
C ALA A 318 -9.55 18.43 10.81
N ARG A 319 -10.06 19.63 10.57
CA ARG A 319 -9.68 20.46 9.43
C ARG A 319 -8.20 20.83 9.47
N ARG A 320 -7.71 21.33 10.60
CA ARG A 320 -6.29 21.70 10.76
C ARG A 320 -5.36 20.53 10.50
N MET A 321 -5.70 19.32 11.01
CA MET A 321 -4.91 18.11 10.79
C MET A 321 -4.90 17.70 9.31
N GLY A 322 -6.03 17.81 8.60
CA GLY A 322 -6.08 17.50 7.17
C GLY A 322 -5.26 18.47 6.33
N GLU A 323 -5.29 19.77 6.66
CA GLU A 323 -4.46 20.79 6.02
C GLU A 323 -2.96 20.53 6.29
N ALA A 324 -2.58 20.22 7.53
CA ALA A 324 -1.22 19.87 7.90
C ALA A 324 -0.73 18.59 7.19
N GLY A 325 -1.63 17.63 6.93
CA GLY A 325 -1.32 16.45 6.12
C GLY A 325 -0.92 16.80 4.69
N LEU A 326 -1.66 17.70 4.05
CA LEU A 326 -1.32 18.19 2.70
C LEU A 326 0.01 18.97 2.68
N GLU A 327 0.24 19.84 3.66
CA GLU A 327 1.51 20.57 3.81
C GLU A 327 2.69 19.61 3.99
N LEU A 328 2.51 18.55 4.76
CA LEU A 328 3.52 17.50 4.93
C LEU A 328 3.87 16.84 3.58
N LEU A 329 2.86 16.50 2.74
CA LEU A 329 3.13 15.92 1.42
C LEU A 329 3.97 16.86 0.54
N TRP A 330 3.69 18.14 0.56
CA TRP A 330 4.50 19.12 -0.18
C TRP A 330 5.94 19.19 0.33
N SER A 331 6.12 19.15 1.66
CA SER A 331 7.47 19.16 2.26
C SER A 331 8.30 17.91 1.92
N LEU A 332 7.65 16.78 1.70
CA LEU A 332 8.28 15.53 1.30
C LEU A 332 8.66 15.47 -0.19
N GLN A 333 8.23 16.47 -0.97
CA GLN A 333 8.52 16.58 -2.41
C GLN A 333 8.17 15.28 -3.18
N ILE A 334 7.02 14.69 -2.86
CA ILE A 334 6.54 13.48 -3.53
C ILE A 334 6.04 13.88 -4.93
N GLY A 335 6.79 13.54 -5.97
CA GLY A 335 6.47 13.95 -7.33
C GLY A 335 7.10 13.06 -8.40
N TRP A 336 6.49 13.05 -9.56
CA TRP A 336 6.96 12.24 -10.70
C TRP A 336 8.29 12.74 -11.28
N ASP A 337 8.56 14.06 -11.25
CA ASP A 337 9.85 14.61 -11.71
C ASP A 337 11.03 13.91 -11.04
N ARG A 338 10.98 13.83 -9.70
CA ARG A 338 12.02 13.18 -8.90
C ARG A 338 12.11 11.67 -9.20
N VAL A 339 10.97 11.00 -9.39
CA VAL A 339 10.95 9.56 -9.71
C VAL A 339 11.55 9.30 -11.08
N ILE A 340 11.15 10.05 -12.08
CA ILE A 340 11.66 9.88 -13.46
C ILE A 340 13.16 10.19 -13.50
N GLU A 341 13.60 11.30 -12.93
CA GLU A 341 15.01 11.63 -12.82
C GLU A 341 15.82 10.49 -12.17
N ALA A 342 15.40 10.02 -11.00
CA ALA A 342 16.09 8.97 -10.27
C ALA A 342 16.19 7.64 -11.05
N LEU A 343 15.18 7.29 -11.82
CA LEU A 343 15.15 6.02 -12.55
C LEU A 343 15.79 6.09 -13.94
N THR A 344 16.06 7.29 -14.44
CA THR A 344 16.62 7.51 -15.80
C THR A 344 18.07 8.01 -15.82
N GLN A 345 18.64 8.39 -14.70
CA GLN A 345 20.08 8.69 -14.49
C GLN A 345 20.97 7.41 -14.51
#